data_6ed979fbd61bd0d91a28bbe03c4d44f7
#
_entry.id   6ed979fbd61bd0d91a28bbe03c4d44f7
#
_cell.length_a   1.000
_cell.length_b   1.000
_cell.length_c   1.000
_cell.angle_alpha   90.00
_cell.angle_beta   90.00
_cell.angle_gamma   90.00
#
_symmetry.space_group_name_H-M   'P 1'
#
loop_
_entity.id
_entity.type
_entity.pdbx_description
1 polymer ?
#
loop_
_entity_poly.entity_id
_entity_poly.type
_entity_poly.pdbx_seq_one_letter_code
_entity_poly.pdbx_strand_id
1 'polypeptide(L)'
;VMSQRFFDAMGATRVHRHLCGVTAWLGAADVHGVPLGMDPEDLRHSRTILLWGTNTLVTNRHLWPTIEAARAEGAVVVVVDPVRTTTAERADRHVQLRPGSDVALVLGMLHVIDRDGLVDRAFLEDHTSGWDELLADARRVDLDATATITGIDVATIEWLATTFATRRPAAVRVLVGLEHRQHGQEAHRALAMLPAVTGAWRERGGGLCRSTQQ
;
A
#
# COMPACT_ATOMS: atom_id res chain seq x y z
N VAL A 1 -25.40 14.27 -1.17
CA VAL A 1 -25.65 15.16 -2.31
C VAL A 1 -26.81 16.10 -2.05
N MET A 2 -28.01 15.62 -1.60
CA MET A 2 -29.16 16.48 -1.32
C MET A 2 -28.93 17.43 -0.16
N SER A 3 -28.32 16.97 0.94
CA SER A 3 -27.96 17.81 2.08
C SER A 3 -27.01 18.96 1.70
N GLN A 4 -26.03 18.68 0.83
CA GLN A 4 -25.10 19.71 0.36
C GLN A 4 -25.82 20.79 -0.45
N ARG A 5 -26.69 20.38 -1.40
CA ARG A 5 -27.51 21.32 -2.19
C ARG A 5 -28.42 22.18 -1.31
N PHE A 6 -29.00 21.59 -0.25
CA PHE A 6 -29.82 22.29 0.71
C PHE A 6 -29.03 23.40 1.46
N PHE A 7 -27.86 23.03 2.02
CA PHE A 7 -27.03 24.00 2.74
C PHE A 7 -26.39 25.02 1.80
N ASP A 8 -26.02 24.68 0.58
CA ASP A 8 -25.54 25.63 -0.43
C ASP A 8 -26.64 26.63 -0.79
N ALA A 9 -27.90 26.19 -0.94
CA ALA A 9 -29.03 27.08 -1.21
C ALA A 9 -29.34 28.04 -0.05
N MET A 10 -29.02 27.66 1.18
CA MET A 10 -29.15 28.50 2.37
C MET A 10 -27.98 29.48 2.57
N GLY A 11 -26.93 29.43 1.71
CA GLY A 11 -25.73 30.22 1.89
C GLY A 11 -24.87 29.80 3.09
N ALA A 12 -25.01 28.54 3.55
CA ALA A 12 -24.25 28.05 4.69
C ALA A 12 -22.78 27.81 4.33
N THR A 13 -21.89 27.93 5.31
CA THR A 13 -20.48 27.64 5.16
C THR A 13 -20.27 26.17 4.73
N ARG A 14 -19.49 25.98 3.69
CA ARG A 14 -19.14 24.63 3.22
C ARG A 14 -18.15 23.97 4.17
N VAL A 15 -18.53 22.81 4.69
CA VAL A 15 -17.63 21.97 5.50
C VAL A 15 -16.82 21.08 4.56
N HIS A 16 -15.51 21.11 4.72
CA HIS A 16 -14.62 20.16 4.04
C HIS A 16 -14.82 18.75 4.63
N ARG A 17 -15.41 17.85 3.85
CA ARG A 17 -15.87 16.52 4.34
C ARG A 17 -14.81 15.42 4.32
N HIS A 18 -13.59 15.73 3.91
CA HIS A 18 -12.54 14.74 3.66
C HIS A 18 -11.48 14.77 4.77
N LEU A 19 -11.81 14.28 5.96
CA LEU A 19 -10.82 14.21 7.04
C LEU A 19 -9.78 13.11 6.79
N CYS A 20 -10.22 11.91 6.43
CA CYS A 20 -9.32 10.77 6.20
C CYS A 20 -8.88 10.63 4.73
N GLY A 21 -9.79 10.67 3.78
CA GLY A 21 -9.47 10.48 2.37
C GLY A 21 -8.46 11.48 1.79
N VAL A 22 -8.35 12.69 2.35
CA VAL A 22 -7.31 13.68 1.97
C VAL A 22 -5.91 13.17 2.30
N THR A 23 -5.72 12.51 3.42
CA THR A 23 -4.42 11.95 3.83
C THR A 23 -3.89 10.97 2.79
N ALA A 24 -4.73 10.02 2.36
CA ALA A 24 -4.37 9.07 1.31
C ALA A 24 -4.19 9.74 -0.05
N TRP A 25 -5.04 10.73 -0.35
CA TRP A 25 -4.98 11.48 -1.60
C TRP A 25 -3.66 12.25 -1.74
N LEU A 26 -3.26 12.98 -0.71
CA LEU A 26 -2.00 13.72 -0.67
C LEU A 26 -0.81 12.78 -0.76
N GLY A 27 -0.76 11.71 0.04
CA GLY A 27 0.35 10.76 0.03
C GLY A 27 0.57 10.10 -1.34
N ALA A 28 -0.52 9.75 -2.05
CA ALA A 28 -0.41 9.21 -3.40
C ALA A 28 -0.04 10.31 -4.43
N ALA A 29 -0.58 11.52 -4.30
CA ALA A 29 -0.28 12.64 -5.19
C ALA A 29 1.17 13.11 -5.06
N ASP A 30 1.77 13.04 -3.88
CA ASP A 30 3.18 13.35 -3.64
C ASP A 30 4.13 12.45 -4.46
N VAL A 31 3.69 11.24 -4.81
CA VAL A 31 4.50 10.29 -5.59
C VAL A 31 4.13 10.31 -7.08
N HIS A 32 2.83 10.33 -7.38
CA HIS A 32 2.34 10.16 -8.75
C HIS A 32 1.96 11.48 -9.44
N GLY A 33 2.06 12.63 -8.75
CA GLY A 33 1.56 13.93 -9.22
C GLY A 33 0.03 14.05 -9.18
N VAL A 34 -0.67 12.92 -9.22
CA VAL A 34 -2.13 12.81 -9.16
C VAL A 34 -2.52 11.60 -8.31
N PRO A 35 -3.69 11.61 -7.67
CA PRO A 35 -4.11 10.53 -6.77
C PRO A 35 -4.64 9.31 -7.56
N LEU A 36 -3.89 8.82 -8.51
CA LEU A 36 -4.26 7.65 -9.30
C LEU A 36 -3.94 6.35 -8.56
N GLY A 37 -4.58 5.27 -8.99
CA GLY A 37 -4.32 3.92 -8.58
C GLY A 37 -4.68 2.96 -9.72
N MET A 38 -4.33 1.69 -9.55
CA MET A 38 -4.72 0.64 -10.49
C MET A 38 -6.23 0.36 -10.41
N ASP A 39 -6.79 -0.23 -11.48
CA ASP A 39 -8.15 -0.75 -11.46
C ASP A 39 -8.27 -1.87 -10.42
N PRO A 40 -9.22 -1.78 -9.47
CA PRO A 40 -9.45 -2.84 -8.48
C PRO A 40 -9.75 -4.22 -9.08
N GLU A 41 -10.38 -4.28 -10.25
CA GLU A 41 -10.69 -5.55 -10.94
C GLU A 41 -9.41 -6.24 -11.44
N ASP A 42 -8.34 -5.48 -11.72
CA ASP A 42 -7.07 -6.04 -12.15
C ASP A 42 -6.32 -6.81 -11.06
N LEU A 43 -6.73 -6.71 -9.78
CA LEU A 43 -6.21 -7.55 -8.72
C LEU A 43 -6.34 -9.06 -9.01
N ARG A 44 -7.29 -9.47 -9.86
CA ARG A 44 -7.42 -10.86 -10.31
C ARG A 44 -6.16 -11.39 -11.03
N HIS A 45 -5.36 -10.50 -11.60
CA HIS A 45 -4.14 -10.85 -12.32
C HIS A 45 -2.88 -10.79 -11.45
N SER A 46 -3.01 -10.35 -10.20
CA SER A 46 -1.88 -10.28 -9.27
C SER A 46 -1.40 -11.67 -8.87
N ARG A 47 -0.11 -11.78 -8.58
CA ARG A 47 0.53 -12.94 -7.95
C ARG A 47 0.92 -12.69 -6.50
N THR A 48 1.00 -11.43 -6.11
CA THR A 48 1.12 -10.99 -4.72
C THR A 48 0.14 -9.85 -4.47
N ILE A 49 -0.65 -9.96 -3.41
CA ILE A 49 -1.60 -8.91 -2.99
C ILE A 49 -1.31 -8.60 -1.51
N LEU A 50 -0.82 -7.39 -1.24
CA LEU A 50 -0.68 -6.88 0.11
C LEU A 50 -1.96 -6.10 0.46
N LEU A 51 -2.74 -6.61 1.39
CA LEU A 51 -3.90 -5.94 1.97
C LEU A 51 -3.44 -5.16 3.22
N TRP A 52 -3.18 -3.87 3.06
CA TRP A 52 -2.55 -3.05 4.09
C TRP A 52 -3.55 -2.11 4.75
N GLY A 53 -3.78 -2.29 6.05
CA GLY A 53 -4.74 -1.51 6.82
C GLY A 53 -6.17 -1.59 6.29
N THR A 54 -6.58 -2.76 5.78
CA THR A 54 -7.91 -2.96 5.18
C THR A 54 -8.55 -4.28 5.58
N ASN A 55 -9.76 -4.20 6.12
CA ASN A 55 -10.60 -5.37 6.41
C ASN A 55 -11.58 -5.62 5.26
N THR A 56 -11.05 -6.05 4.11
CA THR A 56 -11.76 -6.14 2.83
C THR A 56 -13.03 -6.97 2.90
N LEU A 57 -13.03 -8.09 3.63
CA LEU A 57 -14.22 -8.94 3.82
C LEU A 57 -15.40 -8.22 4.48
N VAL A 58 -15.14 -7.20 5.28
CA VAL A 58 -16.17 -6.43 5.98
C VAL A 58 -16.48 -5.13 5.24
N THR A 59 -15.45 -4.38 4.83
CA THR A 59 -15.60 -3.00 4.36
C THR A 59 -15.66 -2.87 2.83
N ASN A 60 -15.22 -3.90 2.09
CA ASN A 60 -15.29 -3.95 0.62
C ASN A 60 -15.52 -5.39 0.13
N ARG A 61 -16.68 -5.94 0.47
CA ARG A 61 -17.05 -7.35 0.21
C ARG A 61 -17.04 -7.71 -1.28
N HIS A 62 -17.36 -6.76 -2.15
CA HIS A 62 -17.40 -6.98 -3.60
C HIS A 62 -16.01 -7.16 -4.23
N LEU A 63 -14.95 -6.70 -3.56
CA LEU A 63 -13.58 -6.91 -4.02
C LEU A 63 -13.05 -8.31 -3.66
N TRP A 64 -13.60 -8.94 -2.63
CA TRP A 64 -13.08 -10.23 -2.14
C TRP A 64 -13.14 -11.35 -3.19
N PRO A 65 -14.21 -11.52 -3.99
CA PRO A 65 -14.24 -12.50 -5.08
C PRO A 65 -13.10 -12.32 -6.10
N THR A 66 -12.70 -11.07 -6.39
CA THR A 66 -11.56 -10.78 -7.28
C THR A 66 -10.24 -11.28 -6.68
N ILE A 67 -10.06 -11.09 -5.37
CA ILE A 67 -8.89 -11.58 -4.63
C ILE A 67 -8.88 -13.12 -4.58
N GLU A 68 -10.03 -13.75 -4.33
CA GLU A 68 -10.16 -15.21 -4.34
C GLU A 68 -9.87 -15.80 -5.73
N ALA A 69 -10.27 -15.13 -6.80
CA ALA A 69 -9.94 -15.55 -8.16
C ALA A 69 -8.41 -15.53 -8.40
N ALA A 70 -7.71 -14.48 -7.94
CA ALA A 70 -6.25 -14.45 -7.99
C ALA A 70 -5.61 -15.58 -7.17
N ARG A 71 -6.14 -15.86 -5.97
CA ARG A 71 -5.65 -16.97 -5.11
C ARG A 71 -5.84 -18.32 -5.76
N ALA A 72 -6.97 -18.56 -6.41
CA ALA A 72 -7.21 -19.80 -7.14
C ALA A 72 -6.18 -20.04 -8.26
N GLU A 73 -5.59 -18.97 -8.78
CA GLU A 73 -4.48 -19.01 -9.74
C GLU A 73 -3.07 -18.98 -9.09
N GLY A 74 -2.99 -19.13 -7.77
CA GLY A 74 -1.73 -19.22 -7.02
C GLY A 74 -1.17 -17.88 -6.52
N ALA A 75 -1.98 -16.82 -6.45
CA ALA A 75 -1.55 -15.59 -5.80
C ALA A 75 -1.38 -15.79 -4.29
N VAL A 76 -0.41 -15.08 -3.71
CA VAL A 76 -0.22 -14.98 -2.26
C VAL A 76 -0.88 -13.70 -1.76
N VAL A 77 -1.79 -13.84 -0.81
CA VAL A 77 -2.48 -12.72 -0.15
C VAL A 77 -1.92 -12.54 1.25
N VAL A 78 -1.34 -11.38 1.50
CA VAL A 78 -0.77 -11.00 2.80
C VAL A 78 -1.58 -9.86 3.38
N VAL A 79 -2.04 -9.99 4.61
CA VAL A 79 -2.65 -8.90 5.35
C VAL A 79 -1.59 -8.27 6.26
N VAL A 80 -1.39 -6.96 6.12
CA VAL A 80 -0.55 -6.15 7.00
C VAL A 80 -1.48 -5.26 7.83
N ASP A 81 -1.72 -5.62 9.07
CA ASP A 81 -2.71 -4.97 9.94
C ASP A 81 -2.35 -5.24 11.41
N PRO A 82 -2.42 -4.25 12.31
CA PRO A 82 -2.20 -4.47 13.74
C PRO A 82 -3.24 -5.40 14.39
N VAL A 83 -4.40 -5.58 13.76
CA VAL A 83 -5.48 -6.42 14.26
C VAL A 83 -5.65 -7.66 13.39
N ARG A 84 -5.78 -8.81 14.00
CA ARG A 84 -6.14 -10.05 13.30
C ARG A 84 -7.62 -10.04 12.95
N THR A 85 -7.93 -9.38 11.84
CA THR A 85 -9.28 -9.24 11.30
C THR A 85 -9.76 -10.53 10.62
N THR A 86 -11.07 -10.64 10.33
CA THR A 86 -11.61 -11.74 9.53
C THR A 86 -10.96 -11.86 8.15
N THR A 87 -10.48 -10.75 7.57
CA THR A 87 -9.68 -10.76 6.35
C THR A 87 -8.31 -11.40 6.59
N ALA A 88 -7.67 -11.06 7.71
CA ALA A 88 -6.37 -11.64 8.08
C ALA A 88 -6.46 -13.15 8.37
N GLU A 89 -7.57 -13.62 8.90
CA GLU A 89 -7.82 -15.05 9.14
C GLU A 89 -7.95 -15.87 7.85
N ARG A 90 -8.36 -15.23 6.76
CA ARG A 90 -8.52 -15.87 5.44
C ARG A 90 -7.34 -15.65 4.51
N ALA A 91 -6.43 -14.76 4.85
CA ALA A 91 -5.21 -14.53 4.08
C ALA A 91 -4.20 -15.68 4.24
N ASP A 92 -3.26 -15.76 3.34
CA ASP A 92 -2.19 -16.77 3.41
C ASP A 92 -1.18 -16.44 4.52
N ARG A 93 -0.99 -15.14 4.82
CA ARG A 93 -0.17 -14.67 5.93
C ARG A 93 -0.71 -13.36 6.53
N HIS A 94 -0.63 -13.26 7.84
CA HIS A 94 -0.89 -12.03 8.58
C HIS A 94 0.43 -11.49 9.14
N VAL A 95 0.76 -10.26 8.79
CA VAL A 95 1.90 -9.50 9.32
C VAL A 95 1.34 -8.47 10.29
N GLN A 96 1.49 -8.75 11.58
CA GLN A 96 0.90 -7.95 12.65
C GLN A 96 1.88 -6.91 13.16
N LEU A 97 1.90 -5.74 12.51
CA LEU A 97 2.78 -4.63 12.89
C LEU A 97 2.22 -3.84 14.09
N ARG A 98 3.10 -3.12 14.79
CA ARG A 98 2.67 -2.13 15.79
C ARG A 98 1.97 -0.95 15.08
N PRO A 99 0.86 -0.43 15.63
CA PRO A 99 0.16 0.71 15.06
C PRO A 99 1.07 1.92 14.85
N GLY A 100 1.06 2.49 13.63
CA GLY A 100 1.85 3.67 13.27
C GLY A 100 3.30 3.40 12.86
N SER A 101 3.70 2.13 12.73
CA SER A 101 5.05 1.75 12.28
C SER A 101 5.13 1.41 10.78
N ASP A 102 4.09 1.74 10.03
CA ASP A 102 3.95 1.42 8.61
C ASP A 102 5.12 1.93 7.76
N VAL A 103 5.51 3.20 7.96
CA VAL A 103 6.65 3.82 7.25
C VAL A 103 7.94 3.05 7.51
N ALA A 104 8.20 2.67 8.77
CA ALA A 104 9.41 1.92 9.12
C ALA A 104 9.43 0.55 8.41
N LEU A 105 8.27 -0.14 8.35
CA LEU A 105 8.17 -1.43 7.65
C LEU A 105 8.44 -1.26 6.16
N VAL A 106 7.85 -0.25 5.52
CA VAL A 106 8.08 0.00 4.08
C VAL A 106 9.54 0.36 3.80
N LEU A 107 10.18 1.19 4.64
CA LEU A 107 11.60 1.52 4.49
C LEU A 107 12.48 0.29 4.67
N GLY A 108 12.17 -0.59 5.63
CA GLY A 108 12.83 -1.89 5.77
C GLY A 108 12.67 -2.77 4.54
N MET A 109 11.48 -2.82 3.95
CA MET A 109 11.26 -3.54 2.68
C MET A 109 12.07 -2.95 1.53
N LEU A 110 12.13 -1.61 1.40
CA LEU A 110 12.93 -0.92 0.37
C LEU A 110 14.43 -1.20 0.56
N HIS A 111 14.91 -1.22 1.81
CA HIS A 111 16.29 -1.62 2.11
C HIS A 111 16.59 -3.02 1.57
N VAL A 112 15.76 -4.00 1.87
CA VAL A 112 15.91 -5.38 1.40
C VAL A 112 15.86 -5.46 -0.12
N ILE A 113 14.91 -4.78 -0.75
CA ILE A 113 14.75 -4.75 -2.21
C ILE A 113 16.00 -4.18 -2.90
N ASP A 114 16.59 -3.10 -2.36
CA ASP A 114 17.84 -2.55 -2.92
C ASP A 114 19.06 -3.42 -2.61
N ARG A 115 19.21 -3.89 -1.37
CA ARG A 115 20.30 -4.78 -0.94
C ARG A 115 20.40 -6.04 -1.81
N ASP A 116 19.24 -6.65 -2.10
CA ASP A 116 19.17 -7.92 -2.81
C ASP A 116 19.11 -7.75 -4.34
N GLY A 117 19.26 -6.52 -4.85
CA GLY A 117 19.28 -6.22 -6.29
C GLY A 117 17.94 -6.42 -6.99
N LEU A 118 16.81 -6.28 -6.27
CA LEU A 118 15.45 -6.50 -6.76
C LEU A 118 14.79 -5.22 -7.30
N VAL A 119 15.53 -4.12 -7.38
CA VAL A 119 15.08 -2.84 -7.91
C VAL A 119 14.97 -2.91 -9.43
N ASP A 120 13.83 -2.52 -9.99
CA ASP A 120 13.68 -2.32 -11.44
C ASP A 120 14.26 -0.96 -11.85
N ARG A 121 15.60 -0.90 -12.02
CA ARG A 121 16.30 0.33 -12.35
C ARG A 121 15.85 0.92 -13.68
N ALA A 122 15.58 0.10 -14.68
CA ALA A 122 15.12 0.56 -15.98
C ALA A 122 13.75 1.27 -15.87
N PHE A 123 12.86 0.75 -15.01
CA PHE A 123 11.58 1.45 -14.75
C PHE A 123 11.82 2.80 -14.06
N LEU A 124 12.68 2.83 -13.06
CA LEU A 124 12.95 4.06 -12.29
C LEU A 124 13.57 5.14 -13.17
N GLU A 125 14.56 4.79 -13.98
CA GLU A 125 15.25 5.71 -14.89
C GLU A 125 14.30 6.29 -15.95
N ASP A 126 13.42 5.46 -16.52
CA ASP A 126 12.52 5.86 -17.60
C ASP A 126 11.28 6.66 -17.11
N HIS A 127 10.83 6.41 -15.87
CA HIS A 127 9.49 6.84 -15.44
C HIS A 127 9.44 7.61 -14.13
N THR A 128 10.56 7.78 -13.43
CA THR A 128 10.58 8.42 -12.12
C THR A 128 11.74 9.41 -11.96
N SER A 129 11.65 10.23 -10.90
CA SER A 129 12.74 11.12 -10.45
C SER A 129 12.90 11.00 -8.94
N GLY A 130 14.10 11.28 -8.40
CA GLY A 130 14.42 11.23 -6.97
C GLY A 130 14.50 9.80 -6.40
N TRP A 131 14.57 8.77 -7.24
CA TRP A 131 14.69 7.38 -6.80
C TRP A 131 16.05 7.04 -6.21
N ASP A 132 17.09 7.72 -6.63
CA ASP A 132 18.46 7.57 -6.16
C ASP A 132 18.60 8.06 -4.71
N GLU A 133 17.99 9.19 -4.37
CA GLU A 133 17.91 9.69 -2.99
C GLU A 133 17.08 8.74 -2.11
N LEU A 134 15.94 8.26 -2.60
CA LEU A 134 15.11 7.28 -1.90
C LEU A 134 15.92 6.01 -1.57
N LEU A 135 16.64 5.45 -2.53
CA LEU A 135 17.46 4.26 -2.30
C LEU A 135 18.67 4.55 -1.42
N ALA A 136 19.27 5.75 -1.50
CA ALA A 136 20.32 6.17 -0.58
C ALA A 136 19.83 6.22 0.86
N ASP A 137 18.61 6.70 1.11
CA ASP A 137 18.00 6.70 2.43
C ASP A 137 17.61 5.28 2.88
N ALA A 138 17.07 4.46 1.99
CA ALA A 138 16.75 3.06 2.28
C ALA A 138 18.00 2.25 2.71
N ARG A 139 19.17 2.50 2.12
CA ARG A 139 20.44 1.84 2.52
C ARG A 139 20.88 2.13 3.93
N ARG A 140 20.45 3.24 4.53
CA ARG A 140 20.76 3.61 5.92
C ARG A 140 19.86 2.93 6.94
N VAL A 141 18.83 2.23 6.48
CA VAL A 141 17.87 1.56 7.35
C VAL A 141 18.53 0.36 8.03
N ASP A 142 18.43 0.31 9.35
CA ASP A 142 18.81 -0.83 10.17
C ASP A 142 17.59 -1.75 10.34
N LEU A 143 17.71 -3.00 9.91
CA LEU A 143 16.63 -3.98 9.99
C LEU A 143 16.31 -4.41 11.42
N ASP A 144 17.30 -4.46 12.32
CA ASP A 144 17.07 -4.79 13.73
C ASP A 144 16.32 -3.65 14.44
N ALA A 145 16.68 -2.41 14.14
CA ALA A 145 15.91 -1.25 14.59
C ALA A 145 14.50 -1.25 14.01
N THR A 146 14.34 -1.58 12.72
CA THR A 146 13.03 -1.72 12.05
C THR A 146 12.20 -2.81 12.73
N ALA A 147 12.77 -3.97 13.01
CA ALA A 147 12.11 -5.05 13.74
C ALA A 147 11.65 -4.61 15.14
N THR A 148 12.50 -3.86 15.84
CA THR A 148 12.17 -3.30 17.15
C THR A 148 11.01 -2.30 17.07
N ILE A 149 10.99 -1.42 16.07
CA ILE A 149 9.95 -0.40 15.87
C ILE A 149 8.63 -1.07 15.49
N THR A 150 8.67 -1.97 14.51
CA THR A 150 7.48 -2.59 13.94
C THR A 150 6.90 -3.72 14.76
N GLY A 151 7.72 -4.37 15.58
CA GLY A 151 7.40 -5.62 16.27
C GLY A 151 7.40 -6.85 15.36
N ILE A 152 7.96 -6.72 14.16
CA ILE A 152 8.06 -7.79 13.15
C ILE A 152 9.51 -8.24 13.07
N ASP A 153 9.75 -9.54 13.10
CA ASP A 153 11.11 -10.08 12.97
C ASP A 153 11.73 -9.79 11.60
N VAL A 154 13.05 -9.68 11.54
CA VAL A 154 13.81 -9.37 10.32
C VAL A 154 13.50 -10.36 9.20
N ALA A 155 13.39 -11.65 9.50
CA ALA A 155 13.11 -12.68 8.50
C ALA A 155 11.72 -12.47 7.84
N THR A 156 10.75 -12.00 8.61
CA THR A 156 9.43 -11.64 8.08
C THR A 156 9.48 -10.39 7.20
N ILE A 157 10.28 -9.38 7.56
CA ILE A 157 10.49 -8.18 6.73
C ILE A 157 11.15 -8.58 5.40
N GLU A 158 12.20 -9.38 5.44
CA GLU A 158 12.91 -9.89 4.26
C GLU A 158 11.99 -10.73 3.37
N TRP A 159 11.24 -11.65 3.96
CA TRP A 159 10.27 -12.46 3.23
C TRP A 159 9.20 -11.60 2.52
N LEU A 160 8.66 -10.60 3.22
CA LEU A 160 7.64 -9.70 2.67
C LEU A 160 8.16 -8.90 1.49
N ALA A 161 9.36 -8.32 1.64
CA ALA A 161 10.05 -7.54 0.61
C ALA A 161 10.35 -8.40 -0.63
N THR A 162 10.99 -9.55 -0.43
CA THR A 162 11.35 -10.48 -1.50
C THR A 162 10.10 -11.02 -2.21
N THR A 163 9.07 -11.41 -1.46
CA THR A 163 7.80 -11.88 -2.03
C THR A 163 7.17 -10.83 -2.92
N PHE A 164 7.10 -9.58 -2.45
CA PHE A 164 6.52 -8.48 -3.22
C PHE A 164 7.32 -8.17 -4.50
N ALA A 165 8.64 -8.20 -4.43
CA ALA A 165 9.50 -7.86 -5.56
C ALA A 165 9.60 -8.98 -6.60
N THR A 166 9.49 -10.26 -6.20
CA THR A 166 9.78 -11.42 -7.08
C THR A 166 8.53 -12.15 -7.56
N ARG A 167 7.43 -12.18 -6.78
CA ARG A 167 6.18 -12.84 -7.18
C ARG A 167 5.25 -11.83 -7.86
N ARG A 168 5.51 -11.57 -9.12
CA ARG A 168 4.85 -10.54 -9.92
C ARG A 168 3.75 -11.11 -10.82
N PRO A 169 2.71 -10.32 -11.19
CA PRO A 169 2.47 -8.92 -10.78
C PRO A 169 2.15 -8.78 -9.30
N ALA A 170 2.63 -7.69 -8.67
CA ALA A 170 2.43 -7.43 -7.25
C ALA A 170 1.64 -6.13 -7.00
N ALA A 171 0.62 -6.21 -6.17
CA ALA A 171 -0.25 -5.08 -5.84
C ALA A 171 -0.30 -4.81 -4.33
N VAL A 172 -0.38 -3.54 -3.99
CA VAL A 172 -0.71 -3.07 -2.63
C VAL A 172 -2.11 -2.51 -2.62
N ARG A 173 -3.01 -3.07 -1.83
CA ARG A 173 -4.34 -2.51 -1.55
C ARG A 173 -4.33 -1.81 -0.21
N VAL A 174 -4.60 -0.50 -0.21
CA VAL A 174 -4.66 0.34 1.00
C VAL A 174 -6.06 0.89 1.23
N LEU A 175 -6.40 1.13 2.50
CA LEU A 175 -7.66 1.74 2.90
C LEU A 175 -7.48 2.54 4.21
N VAL A 176 -8.60 2.97 4.80
CA VAL A 176 -8.72 3.90 5.93
C VAL A 176 -7.90 3.56 7.19
N GLY A 177 -7.44 2.32 7.36
CA GLY A 177 -6.65 1.94 8.54
C GLY A 177 -5.37 2.77 8.73
N LEU A 178 -4.75 3.22 7.64
CA LEU A 178 -3.58 4.09 7.67
C LEU A 178 -3.94 5.58 7.81
N GLU A 179 -5.12 5.98 7.34
CA GLU A 179 -5.51 7.40 7.25
C GLU A 179 -5.78 8.03 8.61
N HIS A 180 -6.14 7.21 9.62
CA HIS A 180 -6.49 7.65 10.96
C HIS A 180 -5.30 7.67 11.93
N ARG A 181 -4.08 7.65 11.43
CA ARG A 181 -2.85 7.61 12.23
C ARG A 181 -2.02 8.87 12.03
N GLN A 182 -1.23 9.22 13.04
CA GLN A 182 -0.11 10.12 12.86
C GLN A 182 0.79 9.54 11.75
N HIS A 183 1.29 10.38 10.86
CA HIS A 183 2.08 9.97 9.69
C HIS A 183 1.33 9.09 8.66
N GLY A 184 -0.01 9.20 8.61
CA GLY A 184 -0.81 8.46 7.62
C GLY A 184 -0.51 8.87 6.18
N GLN A 185 -0.25 10.16 5.92
CA GLN A 185 0.16 10.65 4.59
C GLN A 185 1.50 10.05 4.17
N GLU A 186 2.48 10.05 5.06
CA GLU A 186 3.81 9.48 4.85
C GLU A 186 3.74 7.96 4.60
N ALA A 187 2.84 7.26 5.30
CA ALA A 187 2.61 5.84 5.07
C ALA A 187 2.03 5.57 3.68
N HIS A 188 1.04 6.35 3.24
CA HIS A 188 0.50 6.24 1.88
C HIS A 188 1.55 6.60 0.82
N ARG A 189 2.36 7.63 1.06
CA ARG A 189 3.48 8.01 0.20
C ARG A 189 4.49 6.87 0.07
N ALA A 190 4.92 6.30 1.19
CA ALA A 190 5.88 5.20 1.21
C ALA A 190 5.33 3.96 0.46
N LEU A 191 4.07 3.59 0.70
CA LEU A 191 3.42 2.46 0.01
C LEU A 191 3.23 2.71 -1.49
N ALA A 192 3.06 3.96 -1.92
CA ALA A 192 2.97 4.30 -3.34
C ALA A 192 4.32 4.14 -4.08
N MET A 193 5.45 4.22 -3.36
CA MET A 193 6.79 4.03 -3.91
C MET A 193 7.12 2.55 -4.18
N LEU A 194 6.59 1.61 -3.39
CA LEU A 194 6.91 0.19 -3.53
C LEU A 194 6.67 -0.37 -4.95
N PRO A 195 5.49 -0.15 -5.58
CA PRO A 195 5.24 -0.61 -6.94
C PRO A 195 6.15 0.05 -7.98
N ALA A 196 6.60 1.28 -7.75
CA ALA A 196 7.54 1.95 -8.64
C ALA A 196 8.94 1.32 -8.55
N VAL A 197 9.45 1.13 -7.32
CA VAL A 197 10.80 0.57 -7.10
C VAL A 197 10.93 -0.84 -7.66
N THR A 198 9.86 -1.64 -7.63
CA THR A 198 9.85 -2.99 -8.19
C THR A 198 9.37 -3.07 -9.64
N GLY A 199 9.02 -1.93 -10.28
CA GLY A 199 8.49 -1.88 -11.64
C GLY A 199 7.12 -2.56 -11.79
N ALA A 200 6.37 -2.76 -10.70
CA ALA A 200 5.09 -3.48 -10.72
C ALA A 200 4.03 -2.79 -11.60
N TRP A 201 4.14 -1.47 -11.81
CA TRP A 201 3.24 -0.71 -12.68
C TRP A 201 3.29 -1.11 -14.17
N ARG A 202 4.33 -1.84 -14.61
CA ARG A 202 4.42 -2.35 -15.99
C ARG A 202 3.43 -3.46 -16.29
N GLU A 203 2.89 -4.10 -15.27
CA GLU A 203 2.14 -5.34 -15.40
C GLU A 203 0.69 -5.16 -14.96
N ARG A 204 -0.23 -5.70 -15.75
CA ARG A 204 -1.62 -5.79 -15.35
C ARG A 204 -1.74 -6.61 -14.07
N GLY A 205 -2.38 -6.06 -13.05
CA GLY A 205 -2.44 -6.67 -11.71
C GLY A 205 -1.34 -6.22 -10.77
N GLY A 206 -0.42 -5.34 -11.21
CA GLY A 206 0.58 -4.69 -10.38
C GLY A 206 0.25 -3.23 -10.11
N GLY A 207 0.73 -2.69 -8.97
CA GLY A 207 0.56 -1.29 -8.63
C GLY A 207 -0.04 -1.03 -7.26
N LEU A 208 -0.56 0.19 -7.08
CA LEU A 208 -1.27 0.63 -5.87
C LEU A 208 -2.77 0.67 -6.13
N CYS A 209 -3.52 -0.17 -5.44
CA CYS A 209 -4.97 -0.15 -5.43
C CYS A 209 -5.47 0.63 -4.20
N ARG A 210 -6.02 1.79 -4.41
CA ARG A 210 -6.58 2.64 -3.36
C ARG A 210 -8.07 2.91 -3.62
N SER A 211 -8.76 3.41 -2.59
CA SER A 211 -10.11 3.95 -2.80
C SER A 211 -10.01 5.22 -3.64
N THR A 212 -10.60 5.20 -4.82
CA THR A 212 -10.78 6.41 -5.62
C THR A 212 -12.04 7.11 -5.12
N GLN A 213 -11.88 8.30 -4.56
CA GLN A 213 -13.02 9.19 -4.36
C GLN A 213 -13.33 9.85 -5.72
N GLN A 214 -14.50 9.57 -6.23
CA GLN A 214 -15.10 10.32 -7.33
C GLN A 214 -15.76 11.59 -6.82
#